data_44f3cad0f2b8da343c0a72ea8f6ff4f7
#
_entry.id   44f3cad0f2b8da343c0a72ea8f6ff4f7
#
_cell.length_a   1.000
_cell.length_b   1.000
_cell.length_c   1.000
_cell.angle_alpha   90.00
_cell.angle_beta   90.00
_cell.angle_gamma   90.00
#
_symmetry.space_group_name_H-M   'P 1'
#
loop_
_entity.id
_entity.type
_entity.pdbx_description
1 polymer ?
#
loop_
_entity_poly.entity_id
_entity_poly.type
_entity_poly.pdbx_seq_one_letter_code
_entity_poly.pdbx_strand_id
1 'polypeptide(L)'
;MYSAGLNNYIRFANGKGFGNLHNHMQIMDVEIPVADKHIVVNNTWRRSSIIKMQSIESAGYRCEINQKHETFTAKNTGKPYMEGHHALPMKLQDKFINSLDVYANVICLCPTCHRLLHYGVESEKKNVIDKIYYDRADRLAVCGIKIGKKEFESLIK
;
A
#
# COMPACT_ATOMS: atom_id res chain seq x y z
N MET A 1 44.43 4.34 -21.65
CA MET A 1 43.11 4.65 -21.06
C MET A 1 42.20 3.42 -20.85
N TYR A 2 42.74 2.22 -20.58
CA TYR A 2 42.00 0.95 -20.41
C TYR A 2 42.18 0.30 -19.02
N SER A 3 42.90 0.94 -18.10
CA SER A 3 43.25 0.30 -16.81
C SER A 3 42.09 0.16 -15.82
N ALA A 4 41.15 1.09 -15.79
CA ALA A 4 40.02 1.04 -14.85
C ALA A 4 39.02 -0.09 -15.20
N GLY A 5 38.74 -0.28 -16.49
CA GLY A 5 37.85 -1.35 -16.95
C GLY A 5 38.41 -2.74 -16.70
N LEU A 6 39.73 -2.92 -16.94
CA LEU A 6 40.42 -4.18 -16.71
C LEU A 6 40.48 -4.52 -15.21
N ASN A 7 40.78 -3.53 -14.37
CA ASN A 7 40.78 -3.72 -12.91
C ASN A 7 39.40 -4.11 -12.37
N ASN A 8 38.33 -3.52 -12.90
CA ASN A 8 36.98 -3.87 -12.54
C ASN A 8 36.61 -5.29 -12.99
N TYR A 9 37.03 -5.69 -14.21
CA TYR A 9 36.84 -7.04 -14.71
C TYR A 9 37.61 -8.10 -13.88
N ILE A 10 38.88 -7.82 -13.52
CA ILE A 10 39.70 -8.70 -12.68
C ILE A 10 39.07 -8.85 -11.28
N ARG A 11 38.56 -7.77 -10.71
CA ARG A 11 37.86 -7.84 -9.41
C ARG A 11 36.59 -8.69 -9.51
N PHE A 12 35.83 -8.55 -10.57
CA PHE A 12 34.66 -9.37 -10.86
C PHE A 12 35.02 -10.84 -11.04
N ALA A 13 36.03 -11.15 -11.87
CA ALA A 13 36.50 -12.50 -12.13
C ALA A 13 37.06 -13.20 -10.87
N ASN A 14 37.62 -12.44 -9.93
CA ASN A 14 38.15 -12.93 -8.66
C ASN A 14 37.10 -12.95 -7.52
N GLY A 15 35.81 -12.78 -7.82
CA GLY A 15 34.74 -12.77 -6.81
C GLY A 15 34.78 -11.57 -5.86
N LYS A 16 35.68 -10.61 -6.08
CA LYS A 16 35.75 -9.35 -5.33
C LYS A 16 34.86 -8.31 -6.01
N GLY A 17 33.56 -8.64 -6.07
CA GLY A 17 32.56 -7.92 -6.84
C GLY A 17 32.47 -6.43 -6.54
N PHE A 18 31.84 -5.73 -7.43
CA PHE A 18 31.49 -4.33 -7.34
C PHE A 18 30.70 -4.05 -6.06
N GLY A 19 31.33 -3.51 -5.04
CA GLY A 19 30.66 -3.03 -3.84
C GLY A 19 29.68 -4.04 -3.23
N ASN A 20 28.61 -3.57 -2.66
CA ASN A 20 27.59 -4.40 -2.03
C ASN A 20 26.76 -5.13 -3.10
N LEU A 21 26.94 -6.44 -3.26
CA LEU A 21 26.22 -7.30 -4.22
C LEU A 21 24.69 -7.21 -4.08
N HIS A 22 24.17 -6.82 -2.90
CA HIS A 22 22.76 -6.65 -2.65
C HIS A 22 22.11 -5.49 -3.43
N ASN A 23 22.93 -4.54 -3.92
CA ASN A 23 22.45 -3.37 -4.65
C ASN A 23 22.60 -3.49 -6.17
N HIS A 24 23.07 -4.64 -6.66
CA HIS A 24 23.23 -4.88 -8.09
C HIS A 24 22.14 -5.80 -8.65
N MET A 25 21.75 -5.53 -9.88
CA MET A 25 20.84 -6.42 -10.61
C MET A 25 21.54 -7.78 -10.82
N GLN A 26 20.88 -8.84 -10.39
CA GLN A 26 21.34 -10.20 -10.59
C GLN A 26 20.82 -10.70 -11.95
N ILE A 27 21.74 -11.08 -12.83
CA ILE A 27 21.45 -11.68 -14.14
C ILE A 27 21.62 -13.21 -14.15
N MET A 28 22.11 -13.77 -13.07
CA MET A 28 22.23 -15.22 -12.85
C MET A 28 21.98 -15.53 -11.38
N ASP A 29 21.49 -16.74 -11.09
CA ASP A 29 21.35 -17.22 -9.73
C ASP A 29 22.73 -17.54 -9.16
N VAL A 30 23.12 -16.83 -8.10
CA VAL A 30 24.41 -16.96 -7.41
C VAL A 30 24.19 -16.89 -5.90
N GLU A 31 25.06 -17.55 -5.15
CA GLU A 31 25.09 -17.40 -3.70
C GLU A 31 25.54 -15.97 -3.32
N ILE A 32 24.77 -15.32 -2.46
CA ILE A 32 25.08 -13.98 -1.94
C ILE A 32 25.14 -14.05 -0.42
N PRO A 33 26.20 -13.53 0.21
CA PRO A 33 26.28 -13.44 1.66
C PRO A 33 25.08 -12.65 2.25
N VAL A 34 24.62 -13.07 3.42
CA VAL A 34 23.52 -12.37 4.11
C VAL A 34 23.93 -10.94 4.43
N ALA A 35 23.06 -9.97 4.08
CA ALA A 35 23.28 -8.58 4.43
C ALA A 35 23.10 -8.32 5.93
N ASP A 36 23.72 -7.26 6.43
CA ASP A 36 23.53 -6.81 7.80
C ASP A 36 22.07 -6.40 8.05
N LYS A 37 21.58 -6.70 9.25
CA LYS A 37 20.23 -6.29 9.67
C LYS A 37 20.23 -4.80 10.03
N HIS A 38 19.29 -4.07 9.45
CA HIS A 38 19.01 -2.69 9.86
C HIS A 38 17.75 -2.65 10.71
N ILE A 39 17.84 -1.98 11.85
CA ILE A 39 16.69 -1.70 12.72
C ILE A 39 16.08 -0.38 12.24
N VAL A 40 14.84 -0.44 11.74
CA VAL A 40 14.09 0.75 11.34
C VAL A 40 13.03 1.04 12.40
N VAL A 41 13.15 2.19 13.07
CA VAL A 41 12.13 2.68 14.00
C VAL A 41 11.18 3.59 13.23
N ASN A 42 9.92 3.16 13.08
CA ASN A 42 8.89 3.95 12.41
C ASN A 42 7.87 4.47 13.43
N ASN A 43 7.67 5.78 13.47
CA ASN A 43 6.53 6.39 14.15
C ASN A 43 5.31 6.29 13.25
N THR A 44 4.35 5.44 13.63
CA THR A 44 3.09 5.27 12.88
C THR A 44 1.90 5.40 13.81
N TRP A 45 0.82 6.00 13.32
CA TRP A 45 -0.45 6.04 14.03
C TRP A 45 -1.01 4.62 14.22
N ARG A 46 -1.51 4.35 15.42
CA ARG A 46 -2.15 3.07 15.75
C ARG A 46 -3.39 2.89 14.88
N ARG A 47 -3.62 1.67 14.41
CA ARG A 47 -4.77 1.30 13.60
C ARG A 47 -5.56 0.19 14.29
N SER A 48 -6.87 0.30 14.29
CA SER A 48 -7.76 -0.71 14.89
C SER A 48 -7.97 -1.89 13.94
N SER A 49 -7.56 -3.08 14.36
CA SER A 49 -7.88 -4.31 13.65
C SER A 49 -9.39 -4.60 13.64
N ILE A 50 -10.11 -4.15 14.68
CA ILE A 50 -11.55 -4.31 14.80
C ILE A 50 -12.28 -3.52 13.71
N ILE A 51 -11.95 -2.24 13.51
CA ILE A 51 -12.55 -1.39 12.48
C ILE A 51 -12.27 -1.97 11.08
N LYS A 52 -11.05 -2.45 10.86
CA LYS A 52 -10.69 -3.12 9.60
C LYS A 52 -11.56 -4.36 9.35
N MET A 53 -11.69 -5.25 10.34
CA MET A 53 -12.51 -6.46 10.22
C MET A 53 -13.97 -6.12 10.02
N GLN A 54 -14.51 -5.18 10.78
CA GLN A 54 -15.88 -4.68 10.63
C GLN A 54 -16.16 -4.19 9.19
N SER A 55 -15.22 -3.47 8.59
CA SER A 55 -15.38 -3.01 7.21
C SER A 55 -15.45 -4.17 6.21
N ILE A 56 -14.58 -5.17 6.37
CA ILE A 56 -14.55 -6.35 5.49
C ILE A 56 -15.83 -7.20 5.66
N GLU A 57 -16.25 -7.44 6.88
CA GLU A 57 -17.47 -8.21 7.19
C GLU A 57 -18.74 -7.52 6.67
N SER A 58 -18.84 -6.20 6.89
CA SER A 58 -19.99 -5.41 6.43
C SER A 58 -20.09 -5.34 4.90
N ALA A 59 -18.95 -5.43 4.20
CA ALA A 59 -18.92 -5.55 2.74
C ALA A 59 -19.20 -6.99 2.24
N GLY A 60 -19.47 -7.94 3.14
CA GLY A 60 -19.70 -9.35 2.80
C GLY A 60 -18.50 -10.01 2.12
N TYR A 61 -17.28 -9.59 2.49
CA TYR A 61 -16.03 -10.08 1.85
C TYR A 61 -16.01 -9.85 0.34
N ARG A 62 -16.53 -8.70 -0.12
CA ARG A 62 -16.54 -8.30 -1.53
C ARG A 62 -15.86 -6.93 -1.70
N CYS A 63 -15.20 -6.75 -2.84
CA CYS A 63 -14.56 -5.48 -3.18
C CYS A 63 -15.62 -4.39 -3.39
N GLU A 64 -15.54 -3.28 -2.66
CA GLU A 64 -16.50 -2.17 -2.78
C GLU A 64 -16.36 -1.40 -4.10
N ILE A 65 -15.22 -1.51 -4.79
CA ILE A 65 -15.06 -0.90 -6.12
C ILE A 65 -15.84 -1.68 -7.17
N ASN A 66 -15.72 -3.00 -7.15
CA ASN A 66 -16.47 -3.88 -8.03
C ASN A 66 -16.69 -5.23 -7.33
N GLN A 67 -17.94 -5.54 -7.01
CA GLN A 67 -18.33 -6.76 -6.29
C GLN A 67 -18.07 -8.06 -7.07
N LYS A 68 -17.78 -7.96 -8.37
CA LYS A 68 -17.43 -9.10 -9.24
C LYS A 68 -15.94 -9.45 -9.19
N HIS A 69 -15.11 -8.67 -8.48
CA HIS A 69 -13.70 -9.00 -8.35
C HIS A 69 -13.53 -10.26 -7.48
N GLU A 70 -12.94 -11.27 -8.07
CA GLU A 70 -12.63 -12.53 -7.41
C GLU A 70 -11.23 -12.50 -6.80
N THR A 71 -11.08 -13.20 -5.67
CA THR A 71 -9.81 -13.36 -4.96
C THR A 71 -9.70 -14.79 -4.42
N PHE A 72 -8.52 -15.16 -3.97
CA PHE A 72 -8.32 -16.45 -3.32
C PHE A 72 -9.04 -16.52 -1.97
N THR A 73 -9.30 -17.75 -1.50
CA THR A 73 -9.90 -17.98 -0.18
C THR A 73 -8.83 -17.83 0.91
N ALA A 74 -9.09 -16.94 1.87
CA ALA A 74 -8.21 -16.71 3.00
C ALA A 74 -8.26 -17.88 3.99
N LYS A 75 -7.10 -18.42 4.35
CA LYS A 75 -6.97 -19.58 5.26
C LYS A 75 -7.68 -19.36 6.61
N ASN A 76 -7.59 -18.15 7.15
CA ASN A 76 -8.09 -17.85 8.51
C ASN A 76 -9.60 -17.69 8.58
N THR A 77 -10.25 -17.29 7.49
CA THR A 77 -11.69 -16.97 7.48
C THR A 77 -12.49 -17.93 6.62
N GLY A 78 -11.87 -18.66 5.71
CA GLY A 78 -12.56 -19.47 4.69
C GLY A 78 -13.40 -18.62 3.71
N LYS A 79 -13.16 -17.30 3.65
CA LYS A 79 -13.86 -16.32 2.80
C LYS A 79 -12.91 -15.73 1.76
N PRO A 80 -13.42 -15.07 0.71
CA PRO A 80 -12.58 -14.33 -0.21
C PRO A 80 -11.64 -13.37 0.52
N TYR A 81 -10.37 -13.34 0.14
CA TYR A 81 -9.37 -12.47 0.77
C TYR A 81 -9.60 -11.01 0.37
N MET A 82 -9.80 -10.16 1.37
CA MET A 82 -9.98 -8.72 1.20
C MET A 82 -9.05 -7.95 2.14
N GLU A 83 -8.78 -6.71 1.79
CA GLU A 83 -7.94 -5.79 2.54
C GLU A 83 -8.73 -4.54 2.95
N GLY A 84 -8.63 -4.15 4.22
CA GLY A 84 -9.19 -2.88 4.67
C GLY A 84 -8.20 -1.75 4.37
N HIS A 85 -8.65 -0.73 3.65
CA HIS A 85 -7.86 0.44 3.23
C HIS A 85 -8.48 1.72 3.79
N HIS A 86 -7.65 2.60 4.36
CA HIS A 86 -8.10 3.93 4.77
C HIS A 86 -8.21 4.84 3.54
N ALA A 87 -9.40 5.32 3.24
CA ALA A 87 -9.66 6.25 2.14
C ALA A 87 -8.81 7.52 2.28
N LEU A 88 -8.85 8.14 3.48
CA LEU A 88 -7.87 9.16 3.87
C LEU A 88 -6.75 8.48 4.64
N PRO A 89 -5.51 8.50 4.12
CA PRO A 89 -4.39 7.78 4.72
C PRO A 89 -4.09 8.23 6.16
N MET A 90 -3.81 7.28 7.06
CA MET A 90 -3.50 7.55 8.49
C MET A 90 -2.31 8.49 8.70
N LYS A 91 -1.39 8.58 7.75
CA LYS A 91 -0.27 9.56 7.79
C LYS A 91 -0.74 11.02 7.81
N LEU A 92 -2.00 11.27 7.47
CA LEU A 92 -2.60 12.61 7.45
C LEU A 92 -3.31 12.96 8.76
N GLN A 93 -3.28 12.09 9.78
CA GLN A 93 -4.00 12.29 11.05
C GLN A 93 -3.77 13.65 11.67
N ASP A 94 -2.54 14.18 11.59
CA ASP A 94 -2.20 15.50 12.15
C ASP A 94 -2.94 16.68 11.50
N LYS A 95 -3.55 16.47 10.33
CA LYS A 95 -4.36 17.49 9.65
C LYS A 95 -5.82 17.49 10.09
N PHE A 96 -6.24 16.52 10.89
CA PHE A 96 -7.63 16.33 11.29
C PHE A 96 -7.77 16.30 12.81
N ILE A 97 -8.76 17.01 13.35
CA ILE A 97 -9.07 17.05 14.77
C ILE A 97 -9.63 15.70 15.23
N ASN A 98 -10.45 15.06 14.38
CA ASN A 98 -11.06 13.78 14.68
C ASN A 98 -10.23 12.63 14.09
N SER A 99 -10.35 11.45 14.71
CA SER A 99 -9.63 10.27 14.25
C SER A 99 -9.97 9.90 12.82
N LEU A 100 -8.94 9.62 12.00
CA LEU A 100 -9.09 9.01 10.69
C LEU A 100 -9.28 7.48 10.79
N ASP A 101 -9.03 6.88 11.96
CA ASP A 101 -9.26 5.44 12.17
C ASP A 101 -10.71 5.19 12.59
N VAL A 102 -11.62 5.46 11.68
CA VAL A 102 -13.08 5.29 11.85
C VAL A 102 -13.63 4.41 10.72
N TYR A 103 -14.72 3.69 11.02
CA TYR A 103 -15.37 2.80 10.05
C TYR A 103 -15.76 3.50 8.74
N ALA A 104 -16.18 4.77 8.81
CA ALA A 104 -16.50 5.58 7.63
C ALA A 104 -15.30 5.76 6.67
N ASN A 105 -14.08 5.71 7.20
CA ASN A 105 -12.84 5.91 6.44
C ASN A 105 -12.19 4.61 5.96
N VAL A 106 -12.68 3.45 6.39
CA VAL A 106 -12.10 2.16 5.96
C VAL A 106 -12.99 1.51 4.90
N ILE A 107 -12.40 1.14 3.79
CA ILE A 107 -13.05 0.47 2.65
C ILE A 107 -12.50 -0.92 2.46
N CYS A 108 -13.37 -1.84 2.04
CA CYS A 108 -13.03 -3.22 1.74
C CYS A 108 -12.62 -3.34 0.26
N LEU A 109 -11.38 -3.69 0.01
CA LEU A 109 -10.82 -3.80 -1.34
C LEU A 109 -10.24 -5.18 -1.61
N CYS A 110 -10.35 -5.64 -2.86
CA CYS A 110 -9.49 -6.74 -3.31
C CYS A 110 -8.02 -6.26 -3.40
N PRO A 111 -7.03 -7.18 -3.35
CA PRO A 111 -5.61 -6.81 -3.44
C PRO A 111 -5.27 -5.98 -4.67
N THR A 112 -5.90 -6.26 -5.82
CA THR A 112 -5.68 -5.50 -7.05
C THR A 112 -6.11 -4.04 -6.91
N CYS A 113 -7.34 -3.78 -6.43
CA CYS A 113 -7.81 -2.40 -6.22
C CYS A 113 -7.01 -1.67 -5.13
N HIS A 114 -6.60 -2.38 -4.08
CA HIS A 114 -5.75 -1.82 -3.04
C HIS A 114 -4.38 -1.39 -3.60
N ARG A 115 -3.75 -2.25 -4.39
CA ARG A 115 -2.46 -1.95 -5.06
C ARG A 115 -2.60 -0.87 -6.12
N LEU A 116 -3.72 -0.84 -6.85
CA LEU A 116 -4.02 0.24 -7.80
C LEU A 116 -3.98 1.61 -7.11
N LEU A 117 -4.61 1.77 -5.95
CA LEU A 117 -4.59 3.04 -5.21
C LEU A 117 -3.18 3.46 -4.79
N HIS A 118 -2.29 2.52 -4.47
CA HIS A 118 -0.93 2.84 -4.06
C HIS A 118 0.06 3.05 -5.21
N TYR A 119 -0.08 2.30 -6.30
CA TYR A 119 0.97 2.19 -7.33
C TYR A 119 0.48 2.42 -8.75
N GLY A 120 -0.84 2.53 -8.97
CA GLY A 120 -1.40 2.75 -10.29
C GLY A 120 -1.12 4.15 -10.85
N VAL A 121 -1.26 4.29 -12.15
CA VAL A 121 -1.19 5.60 -12.80
C VAL A 121 -2.45 6.43 -12.50
N GLU A 122 -2.33 7.76 -12.49
CA GLU A 122 -3.42 8.66 -12.10
C GLU A 122 -4.70 8.49 -12.95
N SER A 123 -4.55 8.18 -14.24
CA SER A 123 -5.69 7.94 -15.14
C SER A 123 -6.54 6.73 -14.73
N GLU A 124 -5.91 5.67 -14.20
CA GLU A 124 -6.60 4.47 -13.74
C GLU A 124 -7.19 4.66 -12.32
N LYS A 125 -6.50 5.40 -11.45
CA LYS A 125 -6.98 5.70 -10.10
C LYS A 125 -8.20 6.58 -10.08
N LYS A 126 -8.33 7.52 -11.02
CA LYS A 126 -9.33 8.60 -10.98
C LYS A 126 -10.74 8.09 -10.72
N ASN A 127 -11.22 7.12 -11.49
CA ASN A 127 -12.57 6.57 -11.35
C ASN A 127 -12.77 5.87 -9.99
N VAL A 128 -11.72 5.23 -9.49
CA VAL A 128 -11.75 4.55 -8.18
C VAL A 128 -11.82 5.58 -7.05
N ILE A 129 -11.01 6.64 -7.10
CA ILE A 129 -11.00 7.73 -6.14
C ILE A 129 -12.34 8.48 -6.14
N ASP A 130 -12.89 8.77 -7.31
CA ASP A 130 -14.20 9.40 -7.47
C ASP A 130 -15.29 8.56 -6.78
N LYS A 131 -15.32 7.25 -7.06
CA LYS A 131 -16.28 6.35 -6.43
C LYS A 131 -16.12 6.34 -4.90
N ILE A 132 -14.89 6.23 -4.40
CA ILE A 132 -14.62 6.24 -2.95
C ILE A 132 -15.12 7.54 -2.33
N TYR A 133 -14.86 8.69 -2.95
CA TYR A 133 -15.33 9.98 -2.45
C TYR A 133 -16.85 10.00 -2.31
N TYR A 134 -17.59 9.67 -3.37
CA TYR A 134 -19.06 9.70 -3.34
C TYR A 134 -19.65 8.68 -2.35
N ASP A 135 -19.05 7.53 -2.19
CA ASP A 135 -19.51 6.50 -1.24
C ASP A 135 -19.21 6.87 0.23
N ARG A 136 -18.24 7.78 0.49
CA ARG A 136 -17.72 8.05 1.84
C ARG A 136 -17.92 9.48 2.34
N ALA A 137 -18.11 10.47 1.50
CA ALA A 137 -18.12 11.88 1.88
C ALA A 137 -19.11 12.19 3.02
N ASP A 138 -20.37 11.74 2.89
CA ASP A 138 -21.40 11.95 3.90
C ASP A 138 -21.09 11.23 5.20
N ARG A 139 -20.60 10.00 5.11
CA ARG A 139 -20.24 9.18 6.27
C ARG A 139 -19.05 9.78 7.02
N LEU A 140 -18.06 10.30 6.30
CA LEU A 140 -16.93 11.03 6.88
C LEU A 140 -17.39 12.30 7.57
N ALA A 141 -18.32 13.06 6.96
CA ALA A 141 -18.88 14.26 7.55
C ALA A 141 -19.60 14.00 8.88
N VAL A 142 -20.33 12.88 9.00
CA VAL A 142 -20.94 12.42 10.27
C VAL A 142 -19.89 12.17 11.35
N CYS A 143 -18.69 11.69 10.95
CA CYS A 143 -17.56 11.50 11.86
C CYS A 143 -16.77 12.81 12.14
N GLY A 144 -17.28 13.96 11.70
CA GLY A 144 -16.65 15.27 11.87
C GLY A 144 -15.48 15.52 10.89
N ILE A 145 -15.32 14.65 9.88
CA ILE A 145 -14.29 14.76 8.83
C ILE A 145 -14.96 15.36 7.60
N LYS A 146 -15.02 16.70 7.55
CA LYS A 146 -15.59 17.43 6.42
C LYS A 146 -14.50 17.73 5.41
N ILE A 147 -14.60 17.17 4.21
CA ILE A 147 -13.61 17.33 3.14
C ILE A 147 -14.30 17.47 1.78
N GLY A 148 -13.85 18.45 1.00
CA GLY A 148 -14.32 18.64 -0.36
C GLY A 148 -13.65 17.69 -1.36
N LYS A 149 -14.31 17.44 -2.52
CA LYS A 149 -13.82 16.48 -3.51
C LYS A 149 -12.39 16.79 -3.98
N LYS A 150 -12.10 18.03 -4.33
CA LYS A 150 -10.76 18.44 -4.80
C LYS A 150 -9.67 18.21 -3.75
N GLU A 151 -9.99 18.49 -2.50
CA GLU A 151 -9.08 18.27 -1.38
C GLU A 151 -8.86 16.78 -1.15
N PHE A 152 -9.94 15.98 -1.13
CA PHE A 152 -9.86 14.52 -1.02
C PHE A 152 -8.96 13.92 -2.09
N GLU A 153 -9.17 14.26 -3.38
CA GLU A 153 -8.34 13.84 -4.50
C GLU A 153 -6.86 14.22 -4.32
N SER A 154 -6.59 15.42 -3.79
CA SER A 154 -5.21 15.88 -3.58
C SER A 154 -4.47 15.14 -2.46
N LEU A 155 -5.20 14.63 -1.47
CA LEU A 155 -4.63 13.95 -0.30
C LEU A 155 -4.38 12.44 -0.53
N ILE A 156 -5.02 11.86 -1.54
CA ILE A 156 -4.90 10.42 -1.85
C ILE A 156 -3.84 10.13 -2.92
N LYS A 157 -3.28 11.14 -3.52
CA LYS A 157 -2.21 11.03 -4.55
C LYS A 157 -0.93 10.40 -4.04
#